data_9d43281a228d24f2bcf06be5532cd38c
#
_entry.id   9d43281a228d24f2bcf06be5532cd38c
#
_cell.length_a   1.000
_cell.length_b   1.000
_cell.length_c   1.000
_cell.angle_alpha   90.00
_cell.angle_beta   90.00
_cell.angle_gamma   90.00
#
_symmetry.space_group_name_H-M   'P 1'
#
loop_
_entity.id
_entity.type
_entity.pdbx_description
1 polymer ?
#
loop_
_entity_poly.entity_id
_entity_poly.type
_entity_poly.pdbx_seq_one_letter_code
_entity_poly.pdbx_strand_id
1 'polypeptide(L)'
;KFEVLVAAAGEGSFETKVLSSGIPFVPLVLPKLLRSRYLKVLQKVYDGEKFDIIHTHGGVAGFYGRTLKKHNPQLKCVHTIHGLHYINSPNIFRKSISKTIEQYLVQFTDVTICETYNDYLMAVRNRIAGRANTQVIPNAIDVSRFVNLKRSFSLMESLGLSKDDFICGNISRFDEQKNQKLILQAAYFLVKKFPNMKFVFVGDGKYLRQMQDLARESNIEGNVIFAGEQKNLTDYYSIFDIFIFPTLWEGMPFVLLEAMASRLPIICSAIPNLLEVIKPNYSALTIDPLDMDDLFQKVSSLYQDAAMREKIAQNAMIESTQYDESEIIPKIEAVYEEVMR
;
A
#
# COMPACT_ATOMS: atom_id res chain seq x y z
N LYS A 1 -19.07 8.37 -16.60
CA LYS A 1 -19.01 7.49 -17.76
C LYS A 1 -19.61 6.12 -17.44
N PHE A 2 -19.41 5.61 -16.22
CA PHE A 2 -19.95 4.36 -15.70
C PHE A 2 -20.81 4.62 -14.47
N GLU A 3 -21.89 3.84 -14.30
CA GLU A 3 -22.59 3.76 -13.03
C GLU A 3 -21.85 2.80 -12.11
N VAL A 4 -21.54 3.24 -10.90
CA VAL A 4 -20.70 2.49 -9.97
C VAL A 4 -21.46 2.13 -8.71
N LEU A 5 -21.40 0.85 -8.31
CA LEU A 5 -21.84 0.34 -7.03
C LEU A 5 -20.64 -0.25 -6.28
N VAL A 6 -20.43 0.17 -5.06
CA VAL A 6 -19.33 -0.34 -4.22
C VAL A 6 -19.86 -1.35 -3.22
N ALA A 7 -19.27 -2.54 -3.19
CA ALA A 7 -19.55 -3.57 -2.18
C ALA A 7 -18.29 -3.86 -1.36
N ALA A 8 -18.29 -3.57 -0.07
CA ALA A 8 -17.17 -3.77 0.83
C ALA A 8 -17.64 -4.00 2.28
N ALA A 9 -16.71 -4.28 3.19
CA ALA A 9 -17.02 -4.30 4.62
C ALA A 9 -17.53 -2.92 5.06
N GLY A 10 -18.68 -2.89 5.72
CA GLY A 10 -19.27 -1.68 6.29
C GLY A 10 -18.59 -1.23 7.59
N GLU A 11 -19.16 -0.17 8.18
CA GLU A 11 -18.75 0.39 9.50
C GLU A 11 -17.34 0.99 9.56
N GLY A 12 -16.90 1.67 8.48
CA GLY A 12 -15.58 2.31 8.45
C GLY A 12 -15.53 3.64 7.72
N SER A 13 -14.40 4.32 7.79
CA SER A 13 -14.13 5.57 7.09
C SER A 13 -14.30 5.45 5.57
N PHE A 14 -14.08 4.26 5.01
CA PHE A 14 -14.24 3.97 3.57
C PHE A 14 -15.72 4.05 3.15
N GLU A 15 -16.64 3.40 3.89
CA GLU A 15 -18.08 3.49 3.64
C GLU A 15 -18.56 4.95 3.68
N THR A 16 -18.19 5.68 4.72
CA THR A 16 -18.54 7.10 4.85
C THR A 16 -18.05 7.92 3.66
N LYS A 17 -16.82 7.66 3.18
CA LYS A 17 -16.23 8.35 2.03
C LYS A 17 -16.98 8.03 0.74
N VAL A 18 -17.30 6.76 0.49
CA VAL A 18 -18.06 6.33 -0.70
C VAL A 18 -19.45 6.97 -0.73
N LEU A 19 -20.20 6.88 0.37
CA LEU A 19 -21.54 7.47 0.48
C LEU A 19 -21.53 8.99 0.33
N SER A 20 -20.52 9.68 0.91
CA SER A 20 -20.40 11.14 0.78
C SER A 20 -20.08 11.58 -0.65
N SER A 21 -19.54 10.68 -1.49
CA SER A 21 -19.32 10.92 -2.92
C SER A 21 -20.56 10.60 -3.78
N GLY A 22 -21.70 10.27 -3.17
CA GLY A 22 -22.94 9.94 -3.87
C GLY A 22 -22.95 8.56 -4.56
N ILE A 23 -21.97 7.71 -4.25
CA ILE A 23 -21.85 6.36 -4.82
C ILE A 23 -22.66 5.38 -3.94
N PRO A 24 -23.58 4.56 -4.51
CA PRO A 24 -24.26 3.50 -3.79
C PRO A 24 -23.28 2.52 -3.14
N PHE A 25 -23.56 2.13 -1.89
CA PHE A 25 -22.72 1.23 -1.11
C PHE A 25 -23.52 0.04 -0.57
N VAL A 26 -22.99 -1.16 -0.77
CA VAL A 26 -23.56 -2.40 -0.22
C VAL A 26 -22.61 -2.94 0.84
N PRO A 27 -22.98 -2.95 2.12
CA PRO A 27 -22.16 -3.54 3.17
C PRO A 27 -22.09 -5.06 2.98
N LEU A 28 -20.90 -5.55 2.64
CA LEU A 28 -20.65 -6.96 2.34
C LEU A 28 -19.36 -7.44 2.98
N VAL A 29 -19.47 -8.15 4.10
CA VAL A 29 -18.33 -8.79 4.76
C VAL A 29 -18.13 -10.18 4.20
N LEU A 30 -17.08 -10.37 3.39
CA LEU A 30 -16.73 -11.67 2.82
C LEU A 30 -15.71 -12.38 3.73
N PRO A 31 -16.02 -13.58 4.23
CA PRO A 31 -15.10 -14.32 5.08
C PRO A 31 -13.95 -14.94 4.26
N LYS A 32 -12.78 -15.07 4.89
CA LYS A 32 -11.63 -15.77 4.30
C LYS A 32 -11.89 -17.24 4.00
N LEU A 33 -12.78 -17.88 4.75
CA LEU A 33 -13.24 -19.25 4.49
C LEU A 33 -14.42 -19.19 3.51
N LEU A 34 -14.27 -19.96 2.42
CA LEU A 34 -15.28 -20.05 1.37
C LEU A 34 -16.58 -20.65 1.91
N ARG A 35 -17.65 -19.86 1.90
CA ARG A 35 -18.97 -20.29 2.38
C ARG A 35 -20.02 -19.95 1.34
N SER A 36 -20.77 -20.96 0.88
CA SER A 36 -21.82 -20.84 -0.14
C SER A 36 -22.90 -19.79 0.18
N ARG A 37 -23.17 -19.54 1.46
CA ARG A 37 -24.16 -18.51 1.87
C ARG A 37 -23.80 -17.11 1.37
N TYR A 38 -22.50 -16.76 1.30
CA TYR A 38 -22.07 -15.43 0.83
C TYR A 38 -22.14 -15.30 -0.69
N LEU A 39 -21.97 -16.41 -1.42
CA LEU A 39 -22.26 -16.44 -2.86
C LEU A 39 -23.74 -16.16 -3.11
N LYS A 40 -24.65 -16.70 -2.29
CA LYS A 40 -26.10 -16.41 -2.39
C LYS A 40 -26.40 -14.93 -2.12
N VAL A 41 -25.70 -14.30 -1.16
CA VAL A 41 -25.84 -12.87 -0.90
C VAL A 41 -25.37 -12.05 -2.10
N LEU A 42 -24.20 -12.36 -2.64
CA LEU A 42 -23.66 -11.67 -3.82
C LEU A 42 -24.52 -11.88 -5.06
N GLN A 43 -25.09 -13.09 -5.24
CA GLN A 43 -26.06 -13.38 -6.31
C GLN A 43 -27.32 -12.51 -6.18
N LYS A 44 -27.85 -12.33 -4.96
CA LYS A 44 -29.02 -11.45 -4.75
C LYS A 44 -28.71 -10.00 -5.10
N VAL A 45 -27.52 -9.51 -4.76
CA VAL A 45 -27.07 -8.16 -5.17
C VAL A 45 -27.02 -8.07 -6.70
N TYR A 46 -26.43 -9.05 -7.37
CA TYR A 46 -26.41 -9.09 -8.83
C TYR A 46 -27.82 -9.16 -9.44
N ASP A 47 -28.70 -9.98 -8.89
CA ASP A 47 -30.07 -10.12 -9.40
C ASP A 47 -30.93 -8.84 -9.26
N GLY A 48 -30.63 -8.03 -8.23
CA GLY A 48 -31.26 -6.72 -8.02
C GLY A 48 -30.71 -5.63 -8.91
N GLU A 49 -29.39 -5.50 -8.98
CA GLU A 49 -28.70 -4.36 -9.61
C GLU A 49 -28.36 -4.59 -11.09
N LYS A 50 -28.21 -5.87 -11.52
CA LYS A 50 -27.92 -6.26 -12.92
C LYS A 50 -26.73 -5.54 -13.55
N PHE A 51 -25.63 -5.38 -12.79
CA PHE A 51 -24.41 -4.75 -13.31
C PHE A 51 -23.74 -5.61 -14.40
N ASP A 52 -23.12 -4.95 -15.38
CA ASP A 52 -22.48 -5.61 -16.52
C ASP A 52 -21.07 -6.09 -16.19
N ILE A 53 -20.37 -5.37 -15.31
CA ILE A 53 -18.97 -5.64 -14.92
C ILE A 53 -18.91 -5.84 -13.41
N ILE A 54 -18.22 -6.87 -12.97
CA ILE A 54 -17.72 -6.98 -11.60
C ILE A 54 -16.20 -6.76 -11.58
N HIS A 55 -15.76 -5.74 -10.85
CA HIS A 55 -14.33 -5.54 -10.59
C HIS A 55 -14.00 -5.96 -9.16
N THR A 56 -13.10 -6.91 -9.00
CA THR A 56 -12.74 -7.48 -7.71
C THR A 56 -11.31 -7.15 -7.32
N HIS A 57 -11.08 -6.85 -6.04
CA HIS A 57 -9.79 -6.47 -5.50
C HIS A 57 -9.28 -7.47 -4.47
N GLY A 58 -8.14 -8.10 -4.74
CA GLY A 58 -7.49 -9.07 -3.86
C GLY A 58 -8.17 -10.42 -3.78
N GLY A 59 -7.53 -11.39 -3.11
CA GLY A 59 -7.88 -12.80 -3.21
C GLY A 59 -9.29 -13.18 -2.72
N VAL A 60 -9.78 -12.59 -1.62
CA VAL A 60 -11.12 -12.96 -1.07
C VAL A 60 -12.23 -12.47 -1.99
N ALA A 61 -12.24 -11.18 -2.34
CA ALA A 61 -13.22 -10.63 -3.28
C ALA A 61 -13.11 -11.28 -4.65
N GLY A 62 -11.87 -11.52 -5.11
CA GLY A 62 -11.58 -12.25 -6.34
C GLY A 62 -12.19 -13.63 -6.39
N PHE A 63 -12.14 -14.40 -5.29
CA PHE A 63 -12.80 -15.70 -5.25
C PHE A 63 -14.32 -15.59 -5.44
N TYR A 64 -14.97 -14.73 -4.67
CA TYR A 64 -16.42 -14.62 -4.71
C TYR A 64 -16.93 -14.03 -6.02
N GLY A 65 -16.29 -12.98 -6.55
CA GLY A 65 -16.69 -12.33 -7.79
C GLY A 65 -16.49 -13.22 -9.02
N ARG A 66 -15.33 -13.90 -9.12
CA ARG A 66 -15.08 -14.86 -10.21
C ARG A 66 -15.99 -16.09 -10.14
N THR A 67 -16.39 -16.50 -8.92
CA THR A 67 -17.42 -17.55 -8.76
C THR A 67 -18.80 -17.05 -9.18
N LEU A 68 -19.14 -15.78 -8.91
CA LEU A 68 -20.38 -15.18 -9.43
C LEU A 68 -20.39 -15.19 -10.96
N LYS A 69 -19.30 -14.76 -11.61
CA LYS A 69 -19.11 -14.84 -13.07
C LYS A 69 -19.33 -16.26 -13.61
N LYS A 70 -18.79 -17.28 -12.95
CA LYS A 70 -18.98 -18.67 -13.32
C LYS A 70 -20.47 -19.06 -13.44
N HIS A 71 -21.32 -18.53 -12.54
CA HIS A 71 -22.77 -18.81 -12.54
C HIS A 71 -23.57 -17.85 -13.44
N ASN A 72 -22.96 -16.74 -13.86
CA ASN A 72 -23.56 -15.72 -14.71
C ASN A 72 -22.62 -15.41 -15.89
N PRO A 73 -22.58 -16.25 -16.96
CA PRO A 73 -21.58 -16.16 -18.03
C PRO A 73 -21.56 -14.81 -18.77
N GLN A 74 -22.68 -14.09 -18.82
CA GLN A 74 -22.79 -12.76 -19.44
C GLN A 74 -22.11 -11.66 -18.62
N LEU A 75 -21.95 -11.83 -17.30
CA LEU A 75 -21.25 -10.89 -16.44
C LEU A 75 -19.78 -10.83 -16.82
N LYS A 76 -19.21 -9.65 -17.02
CA LYS A 76 -17.78 -9.46 -17.23
C LYS A 76 -17.05 -9.36 -15.90
N CYS A 77 -15.84 -9.91 -15.82
CA CYS A 77 -15.05 -9.92 -14.58
C CYS A 77 -13.66 -9.34 -14.80
N VAL A 78 -13.39 -8.22 -14.15
CA VAL A 78 -12.05 -7.65 -14.00
C VAL A 78 -11.54 -8.01 -12.60
N HIS A 79 -10.28 -8.38 -12.49
CA HIS A 79 -9.66 -8.72 -11.21
C HIS A 79 -8.32 -8.03 -11.02
N THR A 80 -8.20 -7.21 -9.97
CA THR A 80 -6.92 -6.58 -9.59
C THR A 80 -6.19 -7.40 -8.53
N ILE A 81 -4.95 -7.72 -8.81
CA ILE A 81 -4.00 -8.39 -7.91
C ILE A 81 -3.20 -7.30 -7.18
N HIS A 82 -3.43 -7.15 -5.86
CA HIS A 82 -2.70 -6.23 -4.98
C HIS A 82 -1.48 -6.92 -4.33
N GLY A 83 -0.53 -7.35 -5.18
CA GLY A 83 0.62 -8.13 -4.74
C GLY A 83 0.31 -9.62 -4.47
N LEU A 84 1.26 -10.47 -4.75
CA LEU A 84 1.14 -11.93 -4.60
C LEU A 84 1.66 -12.41 -3.23
N HIS A 85 1.15 -11.81 -2.16
CA HIS A 85 1.65 -12.05 -0.79
C HIS A 85 1.64 -13.52 -0.36
N TYR A 86 0.71 -14.34 -0.86
CA TYR A 86 0.67 -15.75 -0.53
C TYR A 86 1.88 -16.55 -1.09
N ILE A 87 2.51 -16.05 -2.14
CA ILE A 87 3.72 -16.67 -2.73
C ILE A 87 4.89 -16.59 -1.74
N ASN A 88 4.93 -15.56 -0.90
CA ASN A 88 5.93 -15.35 0.14
C ASN A 88 5.55 -16.01 1.48
N SER A 89 4.40 -16.69 1.55
CA SER A 89 3.98 -17.38 2.77
C SER A 89 4.96 -18.52 3.12
N PRO A 90 5.44 -18.62 4.34
CA PRO A 90 6.27 -19.75 4.81
C PRO A 90 5.48 -21.06 4.86
N ASN A 91 4.14 -21.00 4.90
CA ASN A 91 3.29 -22.17 4.94
C ASN A 91 3.06 -22.72 3.52
N ILE A 92 3.79 -23.78 3.15
CA ILE A 92 3.77 -24.43 1.84
C ILE A 92 2.35 -24.91 1.47
N PHE A 93 1.60 -25.47 2.41
CA PHE A 93 0.24 -25.95 2.16
C PHE A 93 -0.72 -24.79 1.81
N ARG A 94 -0.66 -23.70 2.60
CA ARG A 94 -1.45 -22.50 2.32
C ARG A 94 -1.10 -21.90 0.97
N LYS A 95 0.19 -21.82 0.64
CA LYS A 95 0.71 -21.35 -0.64
C LYS A 95 0.16 -22.20 -1.80
N SER A 96 0.24 -23.54 -1.69
CA SER A 96 -0.23 -24.48 -2.72
C SER A 96 -1.75 -24.36 -2.93
N ILE A 97 -2.53 -24.37 -1.86
CA ILE A 97 -3.99 -24.24 -1.93
C ILE A 97 -4.39 -22.92 -2.56
N SER A 98 -3.82 -21.80 -2.12
CA SER A 98 -4.12 -20.48 -2.68
C SER A 98 -3.79 -20.43 -4.16
N LYS A 99 -2.62 -20.95 -4.57
CA LYS A 99 -2.22 -21.03 -5.98
C LYS A 99 -3.19 -21.86 -6.82
N THR A 100 -3.60 -23.04 -6.35
CA THR A 100 -4.54 -23.92 -7.07
C THR A 100 -5.90 -23.24 -7.24
N ILE A 101 -6.39 -22.54 -6.21
CA ILE A 101 -7.63 -21.79 -6.30
C ILE A 101 -7.50 -20.67 -7.36
N GLU A 102 -6.43 -19.89 -7.33
CA GLU A 102 -6.20 -18.83 -8.31
C GLU A 102 -6.10 -19.38 -9.74
N GLN A 103 -5.36 -20.49 -9.96
CA GLN A 103 -5.26 -21.17 -11.24
C GLN A 103 -6.61 -21.67 -11.77
N TYR A 104 -7.51 -22.09 -10.87
CA TYR A 104 -8.87 -22.47 -11.26
C TYR A 104 -9.71 -21.26 -11.63
N LEU A 105 -9.57 -20.15 -10.90
CA LEU A 105 -10.41 -18.96 -11.06
C LEU A 105 -10.04 -18.11 -12.29
N VAL A 106 -8.81 -18.24 -12.81
CA VAL A 106 -8.36 -17.45 -13.98
C VAL A 106 -9.26 -17.63 -15.20
N GLN A 107 -9.86 -18.81 -15.39
CA GLN A 107 -10.78 -19.07 -16.50
C GLN A 107 -12.10 -18.28 -16.44
N PHE A 108 -12.41 -17.68 -15.29
CA PHE A 108 -13.57 -16.82 -15.05
C PHE A 108 -13.17 -15.34 -14.93
N THR A 109 -12.03 -14.95 -15.48
CA THR A 109 -11.51 -13.59 -15.44
C THR A 109 -11.35 -13.10 -16.89
N ASP A 110 -12.09 -12.07 -17.27
CA ASP A 110 -11.98 -11.49 -18.60
C ASP A 110 -10.68 -10.67 -18.72
N VAL A 111 -10.37 -9.82 -17.71
CA VAL A 111 -9.10 -9.10 -17.62
C VAL A 111 -8.56 -9.15 -16.19
N THR A 112 -7.26 -9.43 -16.09
CA THR A 112 -6.49 -9.29 -14.84
C THR A 112 -5.70 -7.98 -14.87
N ILE A 113 -5.69 -7.24 -13.78
CA ILE A 113 -4.85 -6.07 -13.57
C ILE A 113 -3.79 -6.42 -12.52
N CYS A 114 -2.53 -6.18 -12.83
CA CYS A 114 -1.41 -6.21 -11.89
C CYS A 114 -0.89 -4.78 -11.67
N GLU A 115 -0.50 -4.45 -10.44
CA GLU A 115 -0.03 -3.09 -10.13
C GLU A 115 1.42 -2.86 -10.57
N THR A 116 2.22 -3.93 -10.67
CA THR A 116 3.63 -3.90 -11.09
C THR A 116 3.90 -4.94 -12.18
N TYR A 117 4.95 -4.71 -12.95
CA TYR A 117 5.39 -5.67 -13.96
C TYR A 117 5.92 -6.96 -13.31
N ASN A 118 6.55 -6.85 -12.13
CA ASN A 118 6.96 -8.03 -11.36
C ASN A 118 5.76 -8.90 -10.95
N ASP A 119 4.66 -8.30 -10.48
CA ASP A 119 3.44 -9.05 -10.18
C ASP A 119 2.85 -9.69 -11.44
N TYR A 120 2.86 -8.99 -12.59
CA TYR A 120 2.47 -9.55 -13.88
C TYR A 120 3.31 -10.80 -14.24
N LEU A 121 4.65 -10.70 -14.19
CA LEU A 121 5.53 -11.81 -14.48
C LEU A 121 5.28 -13.01 -13.54
N MET A 122 5.12 -12.72 -12.25
CA MET A 122 4.82 -13.74 -11.23
C MET A 122 3.45 -14.38 -11.44
N ALA A 123 2.43 -13.60 -11.78
CA ALA A 123 1.07 -14.09 -12.05
C ALA A 123 1.05 -15.02 -13.28
N VAL A 124 1.65 -14.60 -14.38
CA VAL A 124 1.73 -15.40 -15.62
C VAL A 124 2.56 -16.66 -15.41
N ARG A 125 3.75 -16.54 -14.79
CA ARG A 125 4.63 -17.71 -14.49
C ARG A 125 3.93 -18.75 -13.61
N ASN A 126 3.11 -18.30 -12.68
CA ASN A 126 2.35 -19.18 -11.79
C ASN A 126 1.01 -19.63 -12.38
N ARG A 127 0.66 -19.24 -13.62
CA ARG A 127 -0.59 -19.56 -14.32
C ARG A 127 -1.84 -19.12 -13.55
N ILE A 128 -1.77 -17.99 -12.85
CA ILE A 128 -2.87 -17.35 -12.13
C ILE A 128 -3.41 -16.13 -12.87
N ALA A 129 -2.79 -15.79 -13.98
CA ALA A 129 -3.24 -14.80 -14.95
C ALA A 129 -2.87 -15.25 -16.35
N GLY A 130 -3.70 -14.92 -17.34
CA GLY A 130 -3.44 -15.21 -18.75
C GLY A 130 -2.56 -14.13 -19.36
N ARG A 131 -1.57 -14.50 -20.18
CA ARG A 131 -0.64 -13.53 -20.79
C ARG A 131 -1.34 -12.50 -21.68
N ALA A 132 -2.37 -12.93 -22.41
CA ALA A 132 -3.07 -12.08 -23.38
C ALA A 132 -4.10 -11.13 -22.75
N ASN A 133 -4.62 -11.46 -21.57
CA ASN A 133 -5.67 -10.71 -20.89
C ASN A 133 -5.23 -10.14 -19.52
N THR A 134 -3.92 -9.87 -19.38
CA THR A 134 -3.38 -9.24 -18.18
C THR A 134 -2.72 -7.92 -18.54
N GLN A 135 -3.13 -6.85 -17.85
CA GLN A 135 -2.60 -5.51 -18.02
C GLN A 135 -1.85 -5.08 -16.74
N VAL A 136 -0.83 -4.24 -16.90
CA VAL A 136 -0.13 -3.61 -15.79
C VAL A 136 -0.65 -2.20 -15.65
N ILE A 137 -1.39 -1.94 -14.58
CA ILE A 137 -1.94 -0.62 -14.25
C ILE A 137 -1.59 -0.33 -12.79
N PRO A 138 -0.71 0.65 -12.54
CA PRO A 138 -0.27 0.99 -11.20
C PRO A 138 -1.41 1.57 -10.35
N ASN A 139 -1.21 1.59 -9.03
CA ASN A 139 -2.07 2.32 -8.12
C ASN A 139 -2.00 3.83 -8.39
N ALA A 140 -3.10 4.53 -8.13
CA ALA A 140 -3.20 5.97 -8.28
C ALA A 140 -3.39 6.68 -6.94
N ILE A 141 -2.89 7.90 -6.85
CA ILE A 141 -3.16 8.82 -5.76
C ILE A 141 -3.60 10.18 -6.31
N ASP A 142 -4.37 10.91 -5.54
CA ASP A 142 -4.61 12.34 -5.78
C ASP A 142 -3.35 13.11 -5.36
N VAL A 143 -2.42 13.32 -6.30
CA VAL A 143 -1.14 13.99 -6.05
C VAL A 143 -1.34 15.39 -5.49
N SER A 144 -2.41 16.09 -5.90
CA SER A 144 -2.69 17.47 -5.46
C SER A 144 -2.85 17.60 -3.96
N ARG A 145 -3.28 16.54 -3.26
CA ARG A 145 -3.45 16.52 -1.81
C ARG A 145 -2.14 16.53 -1.04
N PHE A 146 -1.04 16.14 -1.67
CA PHE A 146 0.26 15.96 -1.02
C PHE A 146 1.30 17.02 -1.42
N VAL A 147 1.01 17.79 -2.46
CA VAL A 147 1.91 18.85 -2.94
C VAL A 147 1.82 20.08 -2.02
N ASN A 148 2.98 20.71 -1.75
CA ASN A 148 3.10 21.95 -0.98
C ASN A 148 2.53 21.88 0.45
N LEU A 149 2.65 20.73 1.11
CA LEU A 149 2.26 20.59 2.51
C LEU A 149 3.04 21.58 3.38
N LYS A 150 2.31 22.28 4.25
CA LYS A 150 2.92 23.17 5.24
C LYS A 150 3.20 22.38 6.53
N ARG A 151 4.42 22.49 7.05
CA ARG A 151 4.83 21.84 8.30
C ARG A 151 3.86 22.17 9.44
N SER A 152 3.20 21.15 9.99
CA SER A 152 2.20 21.30 11.04
C SER A 152 2.85 21.42 12.41
N PHE A 153 3.15 22.65 12.85
CA PHE A 153 3.73 22.88 14.16
C PHE A 153 2.77 22.50 15.31
N SER A 154 1.45 22.61 15.10
CA SER A 154 0.45 22.17 16.08
C SER A 154 0.48 20.66 16.30
N LEU A 155 0.66 19.89 15.22
CA LEU A 155 0.84 18.42 15.33
C LEU A 155 2.16 18.11 16.05
N MET A 156 3.24 18.80 15.70
CA MET A 156 4.54 18.60 16.39
C MET A 156 4.41 18.82 17.89
N GLU A 157 3.78 19.93 18.31
CA GLU A 157 3.55 20.26 19.72
C GLU A 157 2.70 19.18 20.42
N SER A 158 1.62 18.73 19.79
CA SER A 158 0.77 17.65 20.33
C SER A 158 1.49 16.33 20.52
N LEU A 159 2.53 16.08 19.71
CA LEU A 159 3.39 14.90 19.79
C LEU A 159 4.60 15.10 20.71
N GLY A 160 4.75 16.25 21.34
CA GLY A 160 5.91 16.60 22.19
C GLY A 160 7.21 16.80 21.42
N LEU A 161 7.11 17.14 20.11
CA LEU A 161 8.24 17.38 19.23
C LEU A 161 8.66 18.87 19.24
N SER A 162 9.96 19.11 19.23
CA SER A 162 10.56 20.44 19.07
C SER A 162 10.68 20.83 17.59
N LYS A 163 10.75 22.14 17.33
CA LYS A 163 11.02 22.66 15.97
C LYS A 163 12.41 22.26 15.44
N ASP A 164 13.34 21.96 16.33
CA ASP A 164 14.73 21.58 16.02
C ASP A 164 14.89 20.06 15.90
N ASP A 165 13.85 19.28 16.15
CA ASP A 165 13.88 17.84 16.00
C ASP A 165 13.93 17.47 14.50
N PHE A 166 14.74 16.47 14.21
CA PHE A 166 14.81 15.83 12.90
C PHE A 166 13.95 14.57 12.91
N ILE A 167 12.90 14.56 12.11
CA ILE A 167 11.81 13.58 12.21
C ILE A 167 11.91 12.53 11.11
N CYS A 168 12.18 11.29 11.52
CA CYS A 168 12.13 10.09 10.68
C CYS A 168 10.73 9.48 10.77
N GLY A 169 9.97 9.50 9.67
CA GLY A 169 8.59 9.01 9.63
C GLY A 169 8.45 7.62 9.05
N ASN A 170 7.53 6.84 9.60
CA ASN A 170 7.03 5.59 9.03
C ASN A 170 5.52 5.53 9.15
N ILE A 171 4.82 5.27 8.05
CA ILE A 171 3.37 5.08 8.01
C ILE A 171 3.10 3.68 7.51
N SER A 172 2.63 2.79 8.39
CA SER A 172 2.36 1.41 8.01
C SER A 172 1.64 0.64 9.13
N ARG A 173 1.01 -0.49 8.77
CA ARG A 173 0.51 -1.43 9.78
C ARG A 173 1.68 -2.07 10.53
N PHE A 174 1.50 -2.31 11.82
CA PHE A 174 2.48 -3.04 12.62
C PHE A 174 2.32 -4.55 12.39
N ASP A 175 2.97 -5.06 11.35
CA ASP A 175 3.04 -6.48 11.03
C ASP A 175 4.47 -6.86 10.55
N GLU A 176 4.71 -8.17 10.40
CA GLU A 176 6.01 -8.69 10.00
C GLU A 176 6.49 -8.12 8.66
N GLN A 177 5.55 -7.91 7.73
CA GLN A 177 5.82 -7.38 6.40
C GLN A 177 6.51 -6.01 6.44
N LYS A 178 6.07 -5.13 7.34
CA LYS A 178 6.48 -3.72 7.39
C LYS A 178 7.79 -3.47 8.13
N ASN A 179 8.28 -4.47 8.88
CA ASN A 179 9.63 -4.52 9.44
C ASN A 179 10.06 -3.29 10.26
N GLN A 180 9.13 -2.73 11.06
CA GLN A 180 9.44 -1.59 11.94
C GLN A 180 10.57 -1.90 12.93
N LYS A 181 10.79 -3.19 13.23
CA LYS A 181 11.88 -3.64 14.09
C LYS A 181 13.24 -3.16 13.58
N LEU A 182 13.48 -3.20 12.26
CA LEU A 182 14.73 -2.72 11.66
C LEU A 182 14.96 -1.24 11.95
N ILE A 183 13.88 -0.42 11.85
CA ILE A 183 13.96 1.02 12.16
C ILE A 183 14.35 1.24 13.62
N LEU A 184 13.74 0.51 14.56
CA LEU A 184 14.04 0.63 15.98
C LEU A 184 15.48 0.19 16.33
N GLN A 185 15.98 -0.86 15.67
CA GLN A 185 17.35 -1.30 15.81
C GLN A 185 18.34 -0.23 15.35
N ALA A 186 18.12 0.39 14.20
CA ALA A 186 18.94 1.50 13.71
C ALA A 186 18.78 2.75 14.60
N ALA A 187 17.57 3.04 15.09
CA ALA A 187 17.25 4.18 15.95
C ALA A 187 18.09 4.16 17.23
N TYR A 188 18.33 2.99 17.83
CA TYR A 188 19.17 2.84 19.02
C TYR A 188 20.57 3.45 18.84
N PHE A 189 21.18 3.28 17.68
CA PHE A 189 22.50 3.85 17.38
C PHE A 189 22.40 5.29 16.88
N LEU A 190 21.36 5.61 16.10
CA LEU A 190 21.15 6.93 15.52
C LEU A 190 20.91 8.00 16.58
N VAL A 191 20.06 7.73 17.59
CA VAL A 191 19.78 8.72 18.65
C VAL A 191 20.99 9.00 19.54
N LYS A 192 21.92 8.05 19.69
CA LYS A 192 23.19 8.27 20.40
C LYS A 192 24.12 9.19 19.62
N LYS A 193 24.10 9.11 18.28
CA LYS A 193 24.91 9.93 17.40
C LYS A 193 24.27 11.29 17.11
N PHE A 194 22.93 11.32 17.02
CA PHE A 194 22.13 12.49 16.69
C PHE A 194 20.96 12.64 17.69
N PRO A 195 21.18 13.26 18.87
CA PRO A 195 20.20 13.27 19.96
C PRO A 195 18.86 13.96 19.64
N ASN A 196 18.84 14.89 18.66
CA ASN A 196 17.62 15.56 18.20
C ASN A 196 16.84 14.74 17.14
N MET A 197 17.30 13.52 16.81
CA MET A 197 16.57 12.66 15.90
C MET A 197 15.38 12.01 16.60
N LYS A 198 14.21 12.08 15.98
CA LYS A 198 12.96 11.49 16.44
C LYS A 198 12.40 10.53 15.40
N PHE A 199 11.76 9.48 15.88
CA PHE A 199 11.11 8.47 15.03
C PHE A 199 9.62 8.48 15.30
N VAL A 200 8.82 8.79 14.29
CA VAL A 200 7.36 8.83 14.38
C VAL A 200 6.76 7.71 13.56
N PHE A 201 6.08 6.81 14.25
CA PHE A 201 5.37 5.68 13.64
C PHE A 201 3.87 5.95 13.66
N VAL A 202 3.25 5.88 12.48
CA VAL A 202 1.81 6.06 12.30
C VAL A 202 1.20 4.75 11.83
N GLY A 203 0.18 4.27 12.54
CA GLY A 203 -0.53 3.04 12.25
C GLY A 203 -0.78 2.19 13.49
N ASP A 204 -1.45 1.06 13.28
CA ASP A 204 -1.76 0.07 14.31
C ASP A 204 -1.48 -1.35 13.77
N GLY A 205 -1.52 -2.35 14.62
CA GLY A 205 -1.34 -3.76 14.22
C GLY A 205 -0.84 -4.65 15.35
N LYS A 206 -0.78 -5.94 15.03
CA LYS A 206 -0.49 -6.99 16.03
C LYS A 206 0.87 -6.88 16.72
N TYR A 207 1.84 -6.19 16.10
CA TYR A 207 3.18 -6.01 16.64
C TYR A 207 3.41 -4.64 17.30
N LEU A 208 2.42 -3.74 17.34
CA LEU A 208 2.58 -2.41 17.94
C LEU A 208 3.13 -2.49 19.37
N ARG A 209 2.50 -3.30 20.23
CA ARG A 209 2.95 -3.47 21.63
C ARG A 209 4.38 -3.98 21.72
N GLN A 210 4.75 -4.96 20.89
CA GLN A 210 6.12 -5.48 20.86
C GLN A 210 7.13 -4.41 20.45
N MET A 211 6.79 -3.53 19.52
CA MET A 211 7.66 -2.42 19.13
C MET A 211 7.79 -1.37 20.23
N GLN A 212 6.72 -1.09 20.96
CA GLN A 212 6.76 -0.21 22.13
C GLN A 212 7.64 -0.79 23.24
N ASP A 213 7.53 -2.11 23.51
CA ASP A 213 8.37 -2.79 24.49
C ASP A 213 9.84 -2.73 24.06
N LEU A 214 10.15 -2.99 22.78
CA LEU A 214 11.51 -2.90 22.25
C LEU A 214 12.11 -1.49 22.39
N ALA A 215 11.34 -0.44 22.15
CA ALA A 215 11.81 0.94 22.33
C ALA A 215 12.18 1.24 23.79
N ARG A 216 11.38 0.76 24.74
CA ARG A 216 11.64 0.89 26.19
C ARG A 216 12.88 0.10 26.63
N GLU A 217 12.96 -1.18 26.24
CA GLU A 217 14.11 -2.04 26.54
C GLU A 217 15.41 -1.50 25.97
N SER A 218 15.34 -0.77 24.85
CA SER A 218 16.49 -0.10 24.23
C SER A 218 16.77 1.29 24.82
N ASN A 219 15.98 1.78 25.78
CA ASN A 219 16.07 3.13 26.38
C ASN A 219 16.05 4.25 25.33
N ILE A 220 15.18 4.13 24.32
CA ILE A 220 14.99 5.15 23.23
C ILE A 220 13.55 5.65 23.19
N GLU A 221 12.70 5.33 24.17
CA GLU A 221 11.28 5.77 24.20
C GLU A 221 11.10 7.29 24.17
N GLY A 222 12.06 8.06 24.66
CA GLY A 222 12.07 9.52 24.55
C GLY A 222 12.33 10.06 23.14
N ASN A 223 12.74 9.19 22.20
CA ASN A 223 12.99 9.54 20.80
C ASN A 223 12.02 8.86 19.84
N VAL A 224 11.11 8.02 20.34
CA VAL A 224 10.18 7.23 19.50
C VAL A 224 8.74 7.55 19.87
N ILE A 225 7.94 7.95 18.89
CA ILE A 225 6.54 8.28 19.05
C ILE A 225 5.71 7.28 18.25
N PHE A 226 4.75 6.63 18.91
CA PHE A 226 3.75 5.76 18.30
C PHE A 226 2.42 6.50 18.27
N ALA A 227 2.07 7.08 17.11
CA ALA A 227 0.90 7.96 16.95
C ALA A 227 -0.43 7.20 16.79
N GLY A 228 -0.40 5.85 16.70
CA GLY A 228 -1.58 5.06 16.42
C GLY A 228 -2.11 5.22 14.99
N GLU A 229 -3.29 4.66 14.73
CA GLU A 229 -3.97 4.83 13.44
C GLU A 229 -4.50 6.26 13.28
N GLN A 230 -4.23 6.89 12.14
CA GLN A 230 -4.59 8.28 11.86
C GLN A 230 -5.39 8.41 10.57
N LYS A 231 -6.39 9.30 10.57
CA LYS A 231 -7.25 9.55 9.40
C LYS A 231 -6.66 10.56 8.42
N ASN A 232 -5.96 11.58 8.95
CA ASN A 232 -5.34 12.63 8.15
C ASN A 232 -3.82 12.42 8.10
N LEU A 233 -3.34 11.75 7.07
CA LEU A 233 -1.92 11.43 6.90
C LEU A 233 -1.11 12.62 6.36
N THR A 234 -1.75 13.59 5.70
CA THR A 234 -1.04 14.77 5.14
C THR A 234 -0.33 15.57 6.22
N ASP A 235 -0.94 15.69 7.42
CA ASP A 235 -0.30 16.39 8.53
C ASP A 235 0.97 15.68 9.00
N TYR A 236 0.97 14.34 8.99
CA TYR A 236 2.14 13.55 9.35
C TYR A 236 3.23 13.62 8.28
N TYR A 237 2.89 13.51 6.99
CA TYR A 237 3.86 13.74 5.92
C TYR A 237 4.47 15.14 6.00
N SER A 238 3.70 16.15 6.42
CA SER A 238 4.17 17.54 6.52
C SER A 238 5.25 17.78 7.57
N ILE A 239 5.34 16.93 8.59
CA ILE A 239 6.31 17.07 9.67
C ILE A 239 7.56 16.19 9.49
N PHE A 240 7.55 15.22 8.60
CA PHE A 240 8.69 14.33 8.39
C PHE A 240 9.83 15.04 7.64
N ASP A 241 11.05 14.75 8.03
CA ASP A 241 12.27 15.17 7.32
C ASP A 241 12.77 14.07 6.40
N ILE A 242 12.52 12.79 6.74
CA ILE A 242 12.73 11.63 5.87
C ILE A 242 11.62 10.60 6.10
N PHE A 243 11.29 9.84 5.07
CA PHE A 243 10.35 8.72 5.13
C PHE A 243 11.10 7.40 5.02
N ILE A 244 10.91 6.48 5.97
CA ILE A 244 11.60 5.19 6.04
C ILE A 244 10.60 4.05 5.85
N PHE A 245 10.83 3.21 4.84
CA PHE A 245 9.92 2.12 4.48
C PHE A 245 10.66 0.79 4.22
N PRO A 246 11.14 0.09 5.27
CA PRO A 246 12.01 -1.08 5.17
C PRO A 246 11.22 -2.38 5.03
N THR A 247 10.15 -2.36 4.22
CA THR A 247 9.23 -3.49 4.07
C THR A 247 9.90 -4.72 3.46
N LEU A 248 9.47 -5.92 3.84
CA LEU A 248 10.03 -7.18 3.34
C LEU A 248 9.44 -7.60 1.98
N TRP A 249 8.18 -7.25 1.72
CA TRP A 249 7.48 -7.50 0.44
C TRP A 249 6.31 -6.53 0.29
N GLU A 250 6.00 -6.17 -0.95
CA GLU A 250 4.87 -5.29 -1.31
C GLU A 250 4.26 -5.70 -2.66
N GLY A 251 3.04 -5.21 -2.93
CA GLY A 251 2.58 -4.91 -4.27
C GLY A 251 3.05 -3.51 -4.66
N MET A 252 2.14 -2.57 -4.75
CA MET A 252 2.45 -1.16 -4.95
C MET A 252 1.85 -0.33 -3.80
N PRO A 253 2.65 0.04 -2.78
CA PRO A 253 2.12 0.67 -1.57
C PRO A 253 1.75 2.14 -1.79
N PHE A 254 0.52 2.53 -1.46
CA PHE A 254 0.05 3.92 -1.52
C PHE A 254 0.92 4.87 -0.71
N VAL A 255 1.34 4.48 0.50
CA VAL A 255 2.16 5.32 1.39
C VAL A 255 3.52 5.72 0.77
N LEU A 256 4.06 4.91 -0.16
CA LEU A 256 5.27 5.27 -0.89
C LEU A 256 4.97 6.37 -1.93
N LEU A 257 3.88 6.24 -2.68
CA LEU A 257 3.43 7.24 -3.64
C LEU A 257 3.09 8.57 -2.95
N GLU A 258 2.40 8.49 -1.81
CA GLU A 258 2.06 9.64 -0.97
C GLU A 258 3.31 10.35 -0.43
N ALA A 259 4.32 9.60 0.05
CA ALA A 259 5.59 10.14 0.49
C ALA A 259 6.36 10.82 -0.65
N MET A 260 6.36 10.22 -1.86
CA MET A 260 6.94 10.81 -3.07
C MET A 260 6.26 12.13 -3.42
N ALA A 261 4.93 12.15 -3.47
CA ALA A 261 4.14 13.35 -3.77
C ALA A 261 4.30 14.45 -2.70
N SER A 262 4.52 14.06 -1.45
CA SER A 262 4.79 14.97 -0.31
C SER A 262 6.20 15.57 -0.34
N ARG A 263 6.98 15.30 -1.40
CA ARG A 263 8.37 15.78 -1.52
C ARG A 263 9.23 15.37 -0.31
N LEU A 264 9.12 14.13 0.12
CA LEU A 264 9.96 13.58 1.18
C LEU A 264 11.17 12.83 0.60
N PRO A 265 12.36 12.99 1.20
CA PRO A 265 13.48 12.08 0.96
C PRO A 265 13.09 10.70 1.48
N ILE A 266 13.24 9.68 0.65
CA ILE A 266 12.77 8.32 0.92
C ILE A 266 13.93 7.37 1.11
N ILE A 267 13.84 6.53 2.13
CA ILE A 267 14.67 5.31 2.28
C ILE A 267 13.73 4.13 2.24
N CYS A 268 13.86 3.24 1.27
CA CYS A 268 13.00 2.06 1.16
C CYS A 268 13.78 0.81 0.77
N SER A 269 13.15 -0.35 0.92
CA SER A 269 13.77 -1.64 0.59
C SER A 269 14.02 -1.79 -0.91
N ALA A 270 15.16 -2.38 -1.27
CA ALA A 270 15.53 -2.75 -2.65
C ALA A 270 14.81 -4.03 -3.10
N ILE A 271 13.48 -4.06 -2.99
CA ILE A 271 12.66 -5.19 -3.46
C ILE A 271 12.07 -4.92 -4.86
N PRO A 272 11.86 -5.96 -5.69
CA PRO A 272 11.50 -5.79 -7.11
C PRO A 272 10.34 -4.83 -7.36
N ASN A 273 9.24 -4.95 -6.61
CA ASN A 273 8.05 -4.11 -6.80
C ASN A 273 8.30 -2.63 -6.48
N LEU A 274 9.12 -2.32 -5.46
CA LEU A 274 9.45 -0.92 -5.15
C LEU A 274 10.42 -0.33 -6.16
N LEU A 275 11.34 -1.13 -6.71
CA LEU A 275 12.29 -0.70 -7.75
C LEU A 275 11.62 -0.37 -9.09
N GLU A 276 10.36 -0.73 -9.29
CA GLU A 276 9.56 -0.25 -10.42
C GLU A 276 8.96 1.14 -10.17
N VAL A 277 8.80 1.52 -8.90
CA VAL A 277 8.19 2.79 -8.48
C VAL A 277 9.25 3.88 -8.28
N ILE A 278 10.42 3.50 -7.75
CA ILE A 278 11.50 4.43 -7.44
C ILE A 278 12.77 4.10 -8.24
N LYS A 279 13.61 5.10 -8.43
CA LYS A 279 14.94 4.95 -9.02
C LYS A 279 16.00 5.06 -7.92
N PRO A 280 16.79 4.00 -7.66
CA PRO A 280 17.81 4.01 -6.62
C PRO A 280 18.80 5.18 -6.78
N ASN A 281 19.13 5.85 -5.68
CA ASN A 281 20.01 7.02 -5.58
C ASN A 281 19.57 8.24 -6.43
N TYR A 282 18.35 8.21 -6.98
CA TYR A 282 17.77 9.32 -7.74
C TYR A 282 16.50 9.85 -7.05
N SER A 283 15.45 9.03 -6.90
CA SER A 283 14.20 9.39 -6.22
C SER A 283 14.04 8.72 -4.85
N ALA A 284 14.89 7.78 -4.49
CA ALA A 284 14.99 7.21 -3.15
C ALA A 284 16.40 6.63 -2.90
N LEU A 285 16.79 6.52 -1.64
CA LEU A 285 17.86 5.61 -1.24
C LEU A 285 17.27 4.23 -0.97
N THR A 286 17.96 3.20 -1.44
CA THR A 286 17.51 1.82 -1.24
C THR A 286 18.40 1.09 -0.26
N ILE A 287 17.78 0.16 0.51
CA ILE A 287 18.43 -0.67 1.50
C ILE A 287 18.10 -2.15 1.30
N ASP A 288 18.98 -3.02 1.77
CA ASP A 288 18.60 -4.39 2.09
C ASP A 288 17.70 -4.36 3.34
N PRO A 289 16.45 -4.86 3.28
CA PRO A 289 15.55 -4.85 4.43
C PRO A 289 15.98 -5.78 5.59
N LEU A 290 17.06 -6.51 5.45
CA LEU A 290 17.66 -7.34 6.50
C LEU A 290 18.95 -6.74 7.06
N ASP A 291 19.44 -5.62 6.51
CA ASP A 291 20.70 -4.97 6.90
C ASP A 291 20.42 -3.67 7.68
N MET A 292 20.60 -3.74 9.00
CA MET A 292 20.44 -2.59 9.90
C MET A 292 21.55 -1.55 9.69
N ASP A 293 22.77 -1.98 9.37
CA ASP A 293 23.91 -1.09 9.18
C ASP A 293 23.72 -0.27 7.90
N ASP A 294 23.19 -0.86 6.82
CA ASP A 294 22.83 -0.13 5.60
C ASP A 294 21.77 0.95 5.88
N LEU A 295 20.70 0.61 6.64
CA LEU A 295 19.71 1.61 7.07
C LEU A 295 20.35 2.72 7.91
N PHE A 296 21.21 2.39 8.89
CA PHE A 296 21.91 3.37 9.71
C PHE A 296 22.76 4.32 8.86
N GLN A 297 23.50 3.81 7.89
CA GLN A 297 24.33 4.64 7.00
C GLN A 297 23.50 5.57 6.13
N LYS A 298 22.39 5.06 5.53
CA LYS A 298 21.51 5.88 4.68
C LYS A 298 20.79 6.98 5.45
N VAL A 299 20.28 6.68 6.66
CA VAL A 299 19.70 7.70 7.54
C VAL A 299 20.75 8.74 7.94
N SER A 300 21.94 8.30 8.34
CA SER A 300 23.03 9.21 8.71
C SER A 300 23.43 10.13 7.54
N SER A 301 23.51 9.62 6.32
CA SER A 301 23.87 10.41 5.14
C SER A 301 22.80 11.48 4.84
N LEU A 302 21.51 11.11 4.88
CA LEU A 302 20.44 12.07 4.68
C LEU A 302 20.32 13.09 5.82
N TYR A 303 20.66 12.71 7.06
CA TYR A 303 20.70 13.67 8.16
C TYR A 303 21.76 14.74 7.93
N GLN A 304 22.97 14.35 7.49
CA GLN A 304 24.13 15.23 7.34
C GLN A 304 24.13 16.05 6.05
N ASP A 305 23.48 15.56 4.99
CA ASP A 305 23.50 16.20 3.65
C ASP A 305 22.11 16.72 3.26
N ALA A 306 21.86 18.00 3.54
CA ALA A 306 20.63 18.69 3.19
C ALA A 306 20.43 18.81 1.66
N ALA A 307 21.50 18.95 0.90
CA ALA A 307 21.43 19.08 -0.56
C ALA A 307 21.02 17.74 -1.20
N MET A 308 21.56 16.62 -0.66
CA MET A 308 21.12 15.28 -1.07
C MET A 308 19.64 15.05 -0.74
N ARG A 309 19.19 15.41 0.47
CA ARG A 309 17.76 15.32 0.86
C ARG A 309 16.86 16.02 -0.14
N GLU A 310 17.17 17.30 -0.40
CA GLU A 310 16.37 18.13 -1.30
C GLU A 310 16.32 17.55 -2.72
N LYS A 311 17.47 17.12 -3.25
CA LYS A 311 17.55 16.54 -4.59
C LYS A 311 16.72 15.27 -4.73
N ILE A 312 16.82 14.34 -3.76
CA ILE A 312 16.05 13.08 -3.78
C ILE A 312 14.56 13.38 -3.65
N ALA A 313 14.17 14.27 -2.73
CA ALA A 313 12.78 14.67 -2.51
C ALA A 313 12.14 15.31 -3.75
N GLN A 314 12.86 16.20 -4.43
CA GLN A 314 12.38 16.81 -5.67
C GLN A 314 12.19 15.78 -6.77
N ASN A 315 13.15 14.88 -6.95
CA ASN A 315 13.05 13.83 -7.96
C ASN A 315 11.89 12.87 -7.66
N ALA A 316 11.70 12.49 -6.39
CA ALA A 316 10.57 11.66 -5.96
C ALA A 316 9.23 12.32 -6.30
N MET A 317 9.07 13.61 -5.99
CA MET A 317 7.86 14.36 -6.31
C MET A 317 7.59 14.41 -7.83
N ILE A 318 8.62 14.66 -8.64
CA ILE A 318 8.46 14.65 -10.10
C ILE A 318 7.99 13.28 -10.60
N GLU A 319 8.59 12.21 -10.09
CA GLU A 319 8.20 10.85 -10.50
C GLU A 319 6.81 10.45 -9.99
N SER A 320 6.31 11.03 -8.89
CA SER A 320 4.97 10.71 -8.39
C SER A 320 3.85 11.16 -9.33
N THR A 321 4.08 12.15 -10.20
CA THR A 321 3.04 12.68 -11.11
C THR A 321 2.50 11.65 -12.09
N GLN A 322 3.30 10.65 -12.48
CA GLN A 322 2.84 9.56 -13.34
C GLN A 322 1.82 8.62 -12.67
N TYR A 323 1.66 8.71 -11.35
CA TYR A 323 0.71 7.95 -10.53
C TYR A 323 -0.51 8.79 -10.10
N ASP A 324 -0.68 9.98 -10.68
CA ASP A 324 -1.87 10.79 -10.45
C ASP A 324 -3.13 10.10 -10.96
N GLU A 325 -4.24 10.30 -10.25
CA GLU A 325 -5.54 9.73 -10.63
C GLU A 325 -5.93 10.10 -12.07
N SER A 326 -5.58 11.29 -12.54
CA SER A 326 -5.86 11.75 -13.90
C SER A 326 -5.12 10.94 -14.99
N GLU A 327 -3.98 10.33 -14.65
CA GLU A 327 -3.19 9.48 -15.54
C GLU A 327 -3.60 8.01 -15.51
N ILE A 328 -4.09 7.55 -14.36
CA ILE A 328 -4.35 6.12 -14.13
C ILE A 328 -5.81 5.75 -14.34
N ILE A 329 -6.77 6.57 -13.89
CA ILE A 329 -8.20 6.27 -14.02
C ILE A 329 -8.60 6.02 -15.49
N PRO A 330 -8.14 6.80 -16.50
CA PRO A 330 -8.45 6.54 -17.91
C PRO A 330 -8.00 5.15 -18.38
N LYS A 331 -6.91 4.59 -17.83
CA LYS A 331 -6.43 3.24 -18.16
C LYS A 331 -7.39 2.16 -17.65
N ILE A 332 -7.93 2.36 -16.42
CA ILE A 332 -8.95 1.45 -15.85
C ILE A 332 -10.26 1.55 -16.64
N GLU A 333 -10.68 2.76 -17.01
CA GLU A 333 -11.87 2.97 -17.86
C GLU A 333 -11.72 2.27 -19.22
N ALA A 334 -10.55 2.35 -19.84
CA ALA A 334 -10.26 1.65 -21.10
C ALA A 334 -10.41 0.13 -20.97
N VAL A 335 -10.00 -0.45 -19.81
CA VAL A 335 -10.22 -1.88 -19.53
C VAL A 335 -11.71 -2.20 -19.51
N TYR A 336 -12.52 -1.35 -18.85
CA TYR A 336 -13.98 -1.58 -18.80
C TYR A 336 -14.62 -1.49 -20.19
N GLU A 337 -14.18 -0.53 -21.02
CA GLU A 337 -14.64 -0.43 -22.41
C GLU A 337 -14.24 -1.64 -23.26
N GLU A 338 -13.01 -2.15 -23.05
CA GLU A 338 -12.50 -3.32 -23.77
C GLU A 338 -13.31 -4.58 -23.46
N VAL A 339 -13.60 -4.84 -22.17
CA VAL A 339 -14.35 -6.06 -21.79
C VAL A 339 -15.81 -6.01 -22.19
N MET A 340 -16.37 -4.83 -22.50
CA MET A 340 -17.76 -4.67 -22.96
C MET A 340 -17.92 -4.81 -24.48
N ARG A 341 -16.84 -4.80 -25.24
CA ARG A 341 -16.87 -5.09 -26.69
C ARG A 341 -16.96 -6.58 -26.95
#